data_50da96005b75a7ea585b323d40fa18d3
#
_entry.id   50da96005b75a7ea585b323d40fa18d3
#
_cell.length_a   1.000
_cell.length_b   1.000
_cell.length_c   1.000
_cell.angle_alpha   90.00
_cell.angle_beta   90.00
_cell.angle_gamma   90.00
#
_symmetry.space_group_name_H-M   'P 1'
#
loop_
_entity.id
_entity.type
_entity.pdbx_description
1 polymer ?
#
loop_
_entity_poly.entity_id
_entity_poly.type
_entity_poly.pdbx_seq_one_letter_code
_entity_poly.pdbx_strand_id
1 'polypeptide(L)'
;MTNKIKRILIFVFIFNTFFLFSQDYSPKSSGEIVTHNYYSLSYNEYHEQANWVHYKLRNALILGAAVRKDNFRADYNISSKSASTNDYKGSGYDRGHLAPAGDMKINSLAMSESFFMSNISPQNPSFNRGGWKKLESLVRMWGRNKVSYITTAGVLNSNNFNKIGYNQVSVPNQFYKIVYIPSDNKMIAFLMPNKKIESSLKSYVVSVDKVEKITGIDFHHKLEDELENKLESKSDVNNWDFKLVNESRPSSSSLSSKCKGIAKSTRNRCRNKTTKSNGYCHVHQSQSSD
;
A
#
# COMPACT_ATOMS: atom_id res chain seq x y z
N MET A 1 56.06 -6.71 60.72
CA MET A 1 54.68 -7.18 60.34
C MET A 1 54.00 -6.08 59.46
N THR A 2 54.07 -6.20 58.17
CA THR A 2 53.56 -5.21 57.24
C THR A 2 52.29 -5.76 56.55
N ASN A 3 51.11 -5.26 56.96
CA ASN A 3 49.83 -5.58 56.36
C ASN A 3 49.71 -4.90 55.01
N LYS A 4 49.70 -5.67 53.89
CA LYS A 4 49.35 -5.24 52.55
C LYS A 4 47.83 -5.34 52.37
N ILE A 5 47.14 -4.19 52.35
CA ILE A 5 45.76 -4.08 52.00
C ILE A 5 45.63 -4.16 50.47
N LYS A 6 45.05 -5.27 49.92
CA LYS A 6 44.71 -5.42 48.53
C LYS A 6 43.43 -4.62 48.27
N ARG A 7 43.54 -3.52 47.52
CA ARG A 7 42.39 -2.80 46.98
C ARG A 7 41.81 -3.60 45.80
N ILE A 8 40.61 -4.15 45.97
CA ILE A 8 39.83 -4.77 44.89
C ILE A 8 39.11 -3.63 44.22
N LEU A 9 39.46 -3.32 42.94
CA LEU A 9 38.73 -2.44 42.06
C LEU A 9 37.56 -3.23 41.48
N ILE A 10 36.34 -2.94 41.96
CA ILE A 10 35.09 -3.46 41.34
C ILE A 10 34.77 -2.56 40.14
N PHE A 11 35.02 -3.07 38.95
CA PHE A 11 34.52 -2.45 37.70
C PHE A 11 33.01 -2.77 37.58
N VAL A 12 32.17 -1.78 37.89
CA VAL A 12 30.74 -1.85 37.61
C VAL A 12 30.54 -1.58 36.11
N PHE A 13 30.36 -2.64 35.35
CA PHE A 13 29.90 -2.52 33.94
C PHE A 13 28.41 -2.10 33.95
N ILE A 14 28.14 -0.83 33.73
CA ILE A 14 26.78 -0.36 33.45
C ILE A 14 26.41 -0.82 32.04
N PHE A 15 25.72 -1.93 31.96
CA PHE A 15 25.07 -2.37 30.70
C PHE A 15 23.92 -1.40 30.42
N ASN A 16 24.18 -0.37 29.60
CA ASN A 16 23.12 0.42 29.00
C ASN A 16 22.38 -0.47 28.01
N THR A 17 21.33 -1.15 28.46
CA THR A 17 20.34 -1.79 27.56
C THR A 17 19.59 -0.69 26.84
N PHE A 18 20.05 -0.31 25.66
CA PHE A 18 19.23 0.44 24.72
C PHE A 18 18.04 -0.45 24.34
N PHE A 19 16.92 -0.25 25.02
CA PHE A 19 15.64 -0.70 24.50
C PHE A 19 15.41 0.04 23.17
N LEU A 20 15.67 -0.64 22.06
CA LEU A 20 15.23 -0.21 20.74
C LEU A 20 13.70 -0.29 20.72
N PHE A 21 13.03 0.71 21.29
CA PHE A 21 11.63 0.92 21.02
C PHE A 21 11.50 1.13 19.50
N SER A 22 10.83 0.23 18.83
CA SER A 22 10.42 0.47 17.43
C SER A 22 9.60 1.75 17.44
N GLN A 23 10.14 2.83 16.89
CA GLN A 23 9.46 4.12 16.86
C GLN A 23 8.18 3.97 16.05
N ASP A 24 7.06 4.29 16.69
CA ASP A 24 5.73 4.22 16.10
C ASP A 24 5.41 5.58 15.48
N TYR A 25 5.19 5.58 14.18
CA TYR A 25 4.83 6.77 13.40
C TYR A 25 3.36 6.75 12.95
N SER A 26 2.53 5.90 13.58
CA SER A 26 1.11 5.85 13.27
C SER A 26 0.42 7.16 13.64
N PRO A 27 -0.60 7.57 12.86
CA PRO A 27 -1.38 8.77 13.17
C PRO A 27 -2.17 8.61 14.46
N LYS A 28 -2.53 9.74 15.05
CA LYS A 28 -3.53 9.80 16.11
C LYS A 28 -4.87 9.29 15.58
N SER A 29 -5.60 8.58 16.41
CA SER A 29 -6.84 7.94 15.97
C SER A 29 -8.08 8.62 16.51
N SER A 30 -9.13 8.63 15.67
CA SER A 30 -10.49 8.98 16.04
C SER A 30 -11.49 7.83 15.85
N GLY A 31 -11.03 6.61 15.48
CA GLY A 31 -11.85 5.43 15.22
C GLY A 31 -11.31 4.18 15.87
N GLU A 32 -11.92 3.04 15.58
CA GLU A 32 -11.44 1.73 16.04
C GLU A 32 -10.07 1.42 15.44
N ILE A 33 -9.08 1.12 16.29
CA ILE A 33 -7.75 0.71 15.83
C ILE A 33 -7.72 -0.79 15.64
N VAL A 34 -7.38 -1.22 14.43
CA VAL A 34 -7.13 -2.62 14.11
C VAL A 34 -5.72 -2.79 13.58
N THR A 35 -5.00 -3.75 14.14
CA THR A 35 -3.63 -4.08 13.75
C THR A 35 -3.59 -5.45 13.10
N HIS A 36 -3.21 -5.49 11.83
CA HIS A 36 -2.87 -6.69 11.08
C HIS A 36 -1.36 -6.95 11.14
N ASN A 37 -0.89 -8.06 10.59
CA ASN A 37 0.52 -8.43 10.66
C ASN A 37 1.46 -7.45 9.95
N TYR A 38 0.96 -6.72 8.92
CA TYR A 38 1.80 -5.89 8.06
C TYR A 38 1.32 -4.45 7.91
N TYR A 39 0.17 -4.11 8.46
CA TYR A 39 -0.37 -2.75 8.51
C TYR A 39 -1.32 -2.59 9.69
N SER A 40 -1.56 -1.37 10.10
CA SER A 40 -2.61 -0.99 11.03
C SER A 40 -3.54 0.03 10.38
N LEU A 41 -4.73 0.17 10.91
CA LEU A 41 -5.71 1.12 10.44
C LEU A 41 -6.56 1.68 11.59
N SER A 42 -7.15 2.86 11.35
CA SER A 42 -8.25 3.39 12.15
C SER A 42 -9.53 3.28 11.34
N TYR A 43 -10.47 2.44 11.78
CA TYR A 43 -11.73 2.24 11.08
C TYR A 43 -12.77 3.28 11.48
N ASN A 44 -13.58 3.70 10.51
CA ASN A 44 -14.67 4.65 10.68
C ASN A 44 -15.98 3.99 10.28
N GLU A 45 -16.78 3.61 11.27
CA GLU A 45 -18.07 2.94 11.11
C GLU A 45 -19.09 3.76 10.28
N TYR A 46 -19.10 5.08 10.47
CA TYR A 46 -20.04 5.94 9.75
C TYR A 46 -19.79 5.94 8.24
N HIS A 47 -18.53 5.78 7.84
CA HIS A 47 -18.10 5.77 6.45
C HIS A 47 -17.82 4.37 5.91
N GLU A 48 -17.83 3.34 6.76
CA GLU A 48 -17.56 1.93 6.42
C GLU A 48 -16.21 1.73 5.72
N GLN A 49 -15.18 2.47 6.17
CA GLN A 49 -13.81 2.37 5.67
C GLN A 49 -12.81 3.00 6.62
N ALA A 50 -11.52 2.85 6.34
CA ALA A 50 -10.48 3.40 7.21
C ALA A 50 -10.36 4.92 7.10
N ASN A 51 -10.22 5.63 8.26
CA ASN A 51 -9.75 6.99 8.33
C ASN A 51 -8.30 7.09 7.83
N TRP A 52 -7.48 6.10 8.17
CA TRP A 52 -6.13 5.91 7.66
C TRP A 52 -5.73 4.43 7.72
N VAL A 53 -4.84 4.05 6.82
CA VAL A 53 -4.06 2.80 6.85
C VAL A 53 -2.59 3.19 6.91
N HIS A 54 -1.87 2.62 7.86
CA HIS A 54 -0.45 2.88 8.11
C HIS A 54 0.37 1.61 8.01
N TYR A 55 1.49 1.65 7.29
CA TYR A 55 2.38 0.51 7.16
C TYR A 55 3.83 0.92 6.91
N LYS A 56 4.74 0.02 7.34
CA LYS A 56 6.17 0.15 7.10
C LYS A 56 6.54 -0.53 5.79
N LEU A 57 6.92 0.26 4.79
CA LEU A 57 7.38 -0.24 3.50
C LEU A 57 8.90 -0.44 3.52
N ARG A 58 9.34 -1.62 3.09
CA ARG A 58 10.74 -2.00 3.00
C ARG A 58 10.96 -3.00 1.85
N ASN A 59 12.19 -3.12 1.40
CA ASN A 59 12.55 -3.98 0.27
C ASN A 59 12.04 -5.43 0.40
N ALA A 60 12.15 -6.01 1.60
CA ALA A 60 11.67 -7.37 1.86
C ALA A 60 10.16 -7.56 1.59
N LEU A 61 9.32 -6.55 1.85
CA LEU A 61 7.89 -6.60 1.53
C LEU A 61 7.64 -6.60 0.02
N ILE A 62 8.43 -5.85 -0.72
CA ILE A 62 8.25 -5.60 -2.16
C ILE A 62 8.75 -6.78 -3.01
N LEU A 63 9.90 -7.35 -2.67
CA LEU A 63 10.59 -8.37 -3.47
C LEU A 63 10.12 -9.81 -3.21
N GLY A 64 9.17 -10.01 -2.32
CA GLY A 64 8.62 -11.34 -2.05
C GLY A 64 7.94 -11.97 -3.28
N ALA A 65 7.75 -13.30 -3.22
CA ALA A 65 7.21 -14.10 -4.31
C ALA A 65 5.70 -14.41 -4.18
N ALA A 66 5.00 -13.80 -3.20
CA ALA A 66 3.58 -14.08 -3.01
C ALA A 66 2.77 -13.68 -4.24
N VAL A 67 1.97 -14.62 -4.72
CA VAL A 67 1.09 -14.43 -5.89
C VAL A 67 -0.21 -13.76 -5.44
N ARG A 68 -0.67 -12.77 -6.21
CA ARG A 68 -1.95 -12.09 -6.00
C ARG A 68 -3.10 -13.08 -6.10
N LYS A 69 -4.01 -13.09 -5.10
CA LYS A 69 -5.13 -14.05 -5.01
C LYS A 69 -6.51 -13.41 -5.19
N ASP A 70 -6.63 -12.10 -5.18
CA ASP A 70 -7.89 -11.34 -5.26
C ASP A 70 -9.00 -11.85 -4.31
N ASN A 71 -8.61 -12.34 -3.12
CA ASN A 71 -9.48 -12.93 -2.12
C ASN A 71 -10.15 -11.88 -1.22
N PHE A 72 -10.79 -10.90 -1.83
CA PHE A 72 -11.55 -9.86 -1.12
C PHE A 72 -12.59 -10.44 -0.18
N ARG A 73 -12.61 -9.99 1.07
CA ARG A 73 -13.53 -10.46 2.11
C ARG A 73 -13.71 -9.41 3.21
N ALA A 74 -14.84 -9.49 3.91
CA ALA A 74 -15.05 -8.68 5.10
C ALA A 74 -13.93 -8.92 6.12
N ASP A 75 -13.61 -7.87 6.87
CA ASP A 75 -12.65 -7.93 7.97
C ASP A 75 -13.40 -8.13 9.28
N TYR A 76 -13.28 -9.31 9.86
CA TYR A 76 -13.93 -9.66 11.13
C TYR A 76 -13.15 -9.19 12.35
N ASN A 77 -11.98 -8.54 12.16
CA ASN A 77 -11.28 -7.87 13.25
C ASN A 77 -11.89 -6.49 13.57
N ILE A 78 -12.73 -5.95 12.68
CA ILE A 78 -13.58 -4.79 12.96
C ILE A 78 -14.77 -5.27 13.80
N SER A 79 -15.04 -4.59 14.91
CA SER A 79 -16.06 -5.03 15.90
C SER A 79 -17.48 -5.14 15.33
N SER A 80 -17.86 -4.21 14.45
CA SER A 80 -19.14 -4.22 13.70
C SER A 80 -19.09 -5.04 12.40
N LYS A 81 -17.93 -5.55 12.01
CA LYS A 81 -17.51 -6.06 10.70
C LYS A 81 -17.32 -4.91 9.71
N SER A 82 -16.41 -5.08 8.77
CA SER A 82 -16.22 -4.11 7.69
C SER A 82 -17.28 -4.26 6.59
N ALA A 83 -17.33 -3.27 5.68
CA ALA A 83 -18.00 -3.40 4.40
C ALA A 83 -17.68 -4.74 3.71
N SER A 84 -18.51 -5.16 2.79
CA SER A 84 -18.42 -6.42 2.06
C SER A 84 -18.14 -6.22 0.57
N THR A 85 -17.79 -7.29 -0.12
CA THR A 85 -17.63 -7.25 -1.59
C THR A 85 -18.93 -6.94 -2.32
N ASN A 86 -20.08 -7.25 -1.72
CA ASN A 86 -21.40 -6.98 -2.29
C ASN A 86 -21.71 -5.48 -2.39
N ASP A 87 -21.15 -4.67 -1.48
CA ASP A 87 -21.35 -3.22 -1.49
C ASP A 87 -20.76 -2.57 -2.75
N TYR A 88 -19.76 -3.18 -3.33
CA TYR A 88 -19.08 -2.68 -4.54
C TYR A 88 -19.66 -3.25 -5.84
N LYS A 89 -20.44 -4.33 -5.76
CA LYS A 89 -20.99 -4.99 -6.95
C LYS A 89 -21.97 -4.06 -7.68
N GLY A 90 -21.66 -3.74 -8.93
CA GLY A 90 -22.51 -2.87 -9.76
C GLY A 90 -22.45 -1.38 -9.39
N SER A 91 -21.61 -0.97 -8.43
CA SER A 91 -21.50 0.42 -7.96
C SER A 91 -20.82 1.37 -8.95
N GLY A 92 -20.10 0.85 -9.93
CA GLY A 92 -19.25 1.64 -10.84
C GLY A 92 -17.87 2.00 -10.25
N TYR A 93 -17.60 1.64 -9.01
CA TYR A 93 -16.31 1.86 -8.35
C TYR A 93 -15.48 0.58 -8.25
N ASP A 94 -14.16 0.73 -8.36
CA ASP A 94 -13.21 -0.33 -8.07
C ASP A 94 -13.06 -0.51 -6.55
N ARG A 95 -12.76 -1.74 -6.13
CA ARG A 95 -12.24 -2.05 -4.79
C ARG A 95 -10.80 -1.58 -4.72
N GLY A 96 -10.60 -0.30 -4.43
CA GLY A 96 -9.29 0.34 -4.41
C GLY A 96 -8.55 0.07 -3.10
N HIS A 97 -7.34 -0.48 -3.19
CA HIS A 97 -6.49 -0.72 -2.03
C HIS A 97 -5.94 0.57 -1.44
N LEU A 98 -5.84 0.64 -0.13
CA LEU A 98 -5.09 1.66 0.61
C LEU A 98 -3.64 1.20 0.80
N ALA A 99 -3.37 0.11 1.51
CA ALA A 99 -2.10 -0.61 1.47
C ALA A 99 -2.14 -1.59 0.28
N PRO A 100 -1.37 -1.34 -0.80
CA PRO A 100 -1.56 -2.09 -2.04
C PRO A 100 -0.98 -3.49 -1.97
N ALA A 101 -1.64 -4.46 -2.60
CA ALA A 101 -1.17 -5.84 -2.72
C ALA A 101 0.26 -5.95 -3.32
N GLY A 102 0.64 -4.96 -4.16
CA GLY A 102 2.00 -4.88 -4.72
C GLY A 102 3.09 -4.63 -3.69
N ASP A 103 2.75 -4.07 -2.52
CA ASP A 103 3.66 -3.81 -1.41
C ASP A 103 3.68 -4.97 -0.39
N MET A 104 2.78 -5.96 -0.52
CA MET A 104 2.56 -7.05 0.42
C MET A 104 2.99 -8.41 -0.13
N LYS A 105 4.11 -8.45 -0.87
CA LYS A 105 4.60 -9.66 -1.54
C LYS A 105 5.45 -10.57 -0.66
N ILE A 106 5.81 -10.18 0.55
CA ILE A 106 6.74 -10.92 1.42
C ILE A 106 6.30 -12.38 1.65
N ASN A 107 5.00 -12.61 1.84
CA ASN A 107 4.41 -13.95 2.00
C ASN A 107 2.90 -13.95 1.66
N SER A 108 2.31 -15.13 1.71
CA SER A 108 0.88 -15.33 1.40
C SER A 108 -0.05 -14.69 2.42
N LEU A 109 0.37 -14.54 3.67
CA LEU A 109 -0.42 -13.89 4.72
C LEU A 109 -0.53 -12.39 4.46
N ALA A 110 0.60 -11.69 4.28
CA ALA A 110 0.62 -10.28 3.94
C ALA A 110 -0.22 -9.98 2.70
N MET A 111 -0.04 -10.79 1.65
CA MET A 111 -0.82 -10.70 0.42
C MET A 111 -2.32 -10.86 0.71
N SER A 112 -2.70 -11.89 1.47
CA SER A 112 -4.10 -12.17 1.78
C SER A 112 -4.75 -11.09 2.64
N GLU A 113 -4.05 -10.56 3.65
CA GLU A 113 -4.56 -9.49 4.52
C GLU A 113 -4.79 -8.19 3.74
N SER A 114 -4.00 -7.89 2.72
CA SER A 114 -4.23 -6.69 1.90
C SER A 114 -5.60 -6.66 1.22
N PHE A 115 -6.30 -7.79 1.11
CA PHE A 115 -7.64 -7.93 0.52
C PHE A 115 -8.79 -7.88 1.54
N PHE A 116 -8.52 -7.56 2.81
CA PHE A 116 -9.60 -7.22 3.75
C PHE A 116 -10.32 -5.95 3.30
N MET A 117 -11.65 -5.95 3.39
CA MET A 117 -12.45 -4.82 2.95
C MET A 117 -12.25 -3.57 3.81
N SER A 118 -11.70 -3.69 5.03
CA SER A 118 -11.22 -2.57 5.86
C SER A 118 -10.05 -1.79 5.24
N ASN A 119 -9.26 -2.45 4.36
CA ASN A 119 -8.16 -1.85 3.58
C ASN A 119 -8.61 -1.35 2.20
N ILE A 120 -9.92 -1.32 1.94
CA ILE A 120 -10.49 -1.01 0.62
C ILE A 120 -11.37 0.22 0.70
N SER A 121 -11.30 1.06 -0.32
CA SER A 121 -12.13 2.25 -0.48
C SER A 121 -12.68 2.36 -1.90
N PRO A 122 -13.88 2.95 -2.10
CA PRO A 122 -14.44 3.12 -3.43
C PRO A 122 -13.62 4.10 -4.28
N GLN A 123 -12.92 3.57 -5.28
CA GLN A 123 -12.09 4.37 -6.18
C GLN A 123 -12.66 4.37 -7.59
N ASN A 124 -12.69 5.55 -8.23
CA ASN A 124 -12.99 5.65 -9.65
C ASN A 124 -12.03 4.75 -10.45
N PRO A 125 -12.51 3.91 -11.41
CA PRO A 125 -11.66 2.99 -12.16
C PRO A 125 -10.48 3.67 -12.88
N SER A 126 -10.69 4.85 -13.46
CA SER A 126 -9.62 5.60 -14.14
C SER A 126 -8.59 6.16 -13.16
N PHE A 127 -8.99 6.49 -11.95
CA PHE A 127 -8.08 6.89 -10.86
C PHE A 127 -7.28 5.70 -10.36
N ASN A 128 -7.96 4.64 -9.90
CA ASN A 128 -7.37 3.44 -9.32
C ASN A 128 -6.34 2.80 -10.27
N ARG A 129 -6.76 2.51 -11.49
CA ARG A 129 -5.95 1.83 -12.51
C ARG A 129 -4.93 2.76 -13.19
N GLY A 130 -5.07 4.07 -13.02
CA GLY A 130 -4.26 5.13 -13.62
C GLY A 130 -3.33 5.84 -12.65
N GLY A 131 -3.72 7.06 -12.22
CA GLY A 131 -2.88 7.94 -11.40
C GLY A 131 -2.48 7.34 -10.05
N TRP A 132 -3.43 6.68 -9.36
CA TRP A 132 -3.16 6.05 -8.06
C TRP A 132 -2.15 4.92 -8.18
N LYS A 133 -2.33 4.01 -9.15
CA LYS A 133 -1.36 2.95 -9.46
C LYS A 133 0.04 3.49 -9.78
N LYS A 134 0.11 4.63 -10.50
CA LYS A 134 1.40 5.29 -10.78
C LYS A 134 2.06 5.81 -9.50
N LEU A 135 1.26 6.44 -8.60
CA LEU A 135 1.75 6.89 -7.30
C LEU A 135 2.25 5.71 -6.45
N GLU A 136 1.49 4.62 -6.37
CA GLU A 136 1.93 3.41 -5.66
C GLU A 136 3.25 2.86 -6.20
N SER A 137 3.43 2.85 -7.52
CA SER A 137 4.67 2.40 -8.15
C SER A 137 5.85 3.32 -7.81
N LEU A 138 5.60 4.64 -7.75
CA LEU A 138 6.59 5.64 -7.36
C LEU A 138 7.02 5.47 -5.90
N VAL A 139 6.06 5.35 -4.99
CA VAL A 139 6.31 5.12 -3.55
C VAL A 139 7.06 3.81 -3.33
N ARG A 140 6.70 2.75 -4.05
CA ARG A 140 7.41 1.46 -4.02
C ARG A 140 8.85 1.59 -4.50
N MET A 141 9.12 2.40 -5.50
CA MET A 141 10.49 2.69 -5.96
C MET A 141 11.31 3.34 -4.83
N TRP A 142 10.76 4.32 -4.13
CA TRP A 142 11.42 4.93 -2.98
C TRP A 142 11.66 3.93 -1.85
N GLY A 143 10.68 3.08 -1.52
CA GLY A 143 10.74 2.07 -0.47
C GLY A 143 11.69 0.89 -0.75
N ARG A 144 12.21 0.73 -1.98
CA ARG A 144 13.18 -0.33 -2.31
C ARG A 144 14.52 -0.14 -1.63
N ASN A 145 14.97 1.08 -1.52
CA ASN A 145 16.32 1.38 -1.02
C ASN A 145 16.32 1.86 0.43
N LYS A 146 15.17 2.30 0.94
CA LYS A 146 15.03 2.90 2.26
C LYS A 146 13.74 2.48 2.92
N VAL A 147 13.80 2.28 4.23
CA VAL A 147 12.60 2.08 5.04
C VAL A 147 11.76 3.34 4.98
N SER A 148 10.50 3.18 4.58
CA SER A 148 9.53 4.27 4.49
C SER A 148 8.29 3.91 5.31
N TYR A 149 7.67 4.89 5.92
CA TYR A 149 6.38 4.76 6.60
C TYR A 149 5.32 5.43 5.74
N ILE A 150 4.26 4.70 5.46
CA ILE A 150 3.22 5.13 4.53
C ILE A 150 1.90 5.26 5.29
N THR A 151 1.26 6.41 5.16
CA THR A 151 -0.10 6.62 5.67
C THR A 151 -1.01 7.06 4.53
N THR A 152 -2.17 6.44 4.39
CA THR A 152 -3.02 6.65 3.21
C THR A 152 -4.48 6.32 3.48
N ALA A 153 -5.39 7.11 2.96
CA ALA A 153 -6.84 6.82 2.91
C ALA A 153 -7.59 7.76 1.97
N GLY A 154 -8.91 7.59 1.90
CA GLY A 154 -9.84 8.60 1.42
C GLY A 154 -9.99 9.74 2.43
N VAL A 155 -10.25 10.95 1.96
CA VAL A 155 -10.59 12.10 2.81
C VAL A 155 -12.05 11.98 3.22
N LEU A 156 -12.31 11.77 4.52
CA LEU A 156 -13.64 11.52 5.09
C LEU A 156 -14.11 12.72 5.95
N ASN A 157 -14.11 13.90 5.37
CA ASN A 157 -14.36 15.18 6.06
C ASN A 157 -15.78 15.73 5.90
N SER A 158 -16.72 14.93 5.43
CA SER A 158 -18.11 15.32 5.16
C SER A 158 -19.07 14.17 5.42
N ASN A 159 -20.27 14.49 5.85
CA ASN A 159 -21.37 13.53 5.95
C ASN A 159 -22.18 13.40 4.65
N ASN A 160 -21.90 14.20 3.62
CA ASN A 160 -22.65 14.27 2.36
C ASN A 160 -21.92 13.59 1.19
N PHE A 161 -21.25 12.47 1.45
CA PHE A 161 -20.68 11.65 0.37
C PHE A 161 -21.76 10.84 -0.34
N ASN A 162 -21.58 10.60 -1.63
CA ASN A 162 -22.26 9.51 -2.29
C ASN A 162 -21.92 8.22 -1.56
N LYS A 163 -22.90 7.32 -1.45
CA LYS A 163 -22.72 6.04 -0.75
C LYS A 163 -23.05 4.88 -1.68
N ILE A 164 -22.37 3.75 -1.47
CA ILE A 164 -22.57 2.53 -2.24
C ILE A 164 -22.92 1.35 -1.34
N GLY A 165 -23.67 0.41 -1.91
CA GLY A 165 -24.01 -0.86 -1.26
C GLY A 165 -24.97 -0.74 -0.08
N TYR A 166 -25.26 -1.89 0.49
CA TYR A 166 -26.15 -2.02 1.65
C TYR A 166 -25.57 -1.36 2.90
N ASN A 167 -24.25 -1.51 3.12
CA ASN A 167 -23.56 -0.93 4.27
C ASN A 167 -23.27 0.57 4.12
N GLN A 168 -23.78 1.22 3.05
CA GLN A 168 -23.66 2.67 2.85
C GLN A 168 -22.20 3.17 2.89
N VAL A 169 -21.30 2.47 2.20
CA VAL A 169 -19.89 2.83 2.10
C VAL A 169 -19.75 4.19 1.42
N SER A 170 -19.16 5.16 2.08
CA SER A 170 -18.95 6.49 1.54
C SER A 170 -17.94 6.50 0.38
N VAL A 171 -18.19 7.32 -0.64
CA VAL A 171 -17.28 7.50 -1.78
C VAL A 171 -16.46 8.77 -1.58
N PRO A 172 -15.18 8.69 -1.19
CA PRO A 172 -14.36 9.87 -0.98
C PRO A 172 -14.14 10.66 -2.27
N ASN A 173 -14.19 12.00 -2.19
CA ASN A 173 -13.89 12.86 -3.32
C ASN A 173 -12.40 12.98 -3.61
N GLN A 174 -11.56 12.73 -2.61
CA GLN A 174 -10.10 12.82 -2.68
C GLN A 174 -9.46 11.69 -1.87
N PHE A 175 -8.24 11.35 -2.25
CA PHE A 175 -7.37 10.40 -1.52
C PHE A 175 -6.06 11.07 -1.20
N TYR A 176 -5.50 10.74 -0.03
CA TYR A 176 -4.19 11.19 0.37
C TYR A 176 -3.23 9.99 0.52
N LYS A 177 -1.94 10.28 0.36
CA LYS A 177 -0.84 9.36 0.66
C LYS A 177 0.34 10.16 1.16
N ILE A 178 0.78 9.85 2.38
CA ILE A 178 1.93 10.45 3.05
C ILE A 178 3.04 9.41 3.08
N VAL A 179 4.26 9.83 2.81
CA VAL A 179 5.47 9.01 2.84
C VAL A 179 6.49 9.68 3.72
N TYR A 180 6.92 9.01 4.78
CA TYR A 180 8.00 9.44 5.65
C TYR A 180 9.19 8.51 5.53
N ILE A 181 10.40 9.04 5.32
CA ILE A 181 11.68 8.32 5.27
C ILE A 181 12.56 8.82 6.42
N PRO A 182 12.58 8.14 7.59
CA PRO A 182 13.30 8.61 8.77
C PRO A 182 14.80 8.78 8.54
N SER A 183 15.44 7.86 7.80
CA SER A 183 16.89 7.92 7.54
C SER A 183 17.35 9.20 6.84
N ASP A 184 16.45 9.87 6.13
CA ASP A 184 16.73 11.07 5.35
C ASP A 184 16.09 12.32 5.94
N ASN A 185 15.29 12.18 7.02
CA ASN A 185 14.41 13.23 7.51
C ASN A 185 13.60 13.86 6.37
N LYS A 186 12.94 13.03 5.57
CA LYS A 186 12.15 13.45 4.41
C LYS A 186 10.70 13.01 4.52
N MET A 187 9.82 13.92 4.20
CA MET A 187 8.39 13.69 4.17
C MET A 187 7.78 14.28 2.90
N ILE A 188 6.78 13.64 2.34
CA ILE A 188 6.01 14.13 1.20
C ILE A 188 4.57 13.63 1.31
N ALA A 189 3.63 14.50 0.98
CA ALA A 189 2.22 14.14 0.91
C ALA A 189 1.63 14.40 -0.47
N PHE A 190 0.68 13.58 -0.85
CA PHE A 190 -0.11 13.72 -2.07
C PHE A 190 -1.58 13.83 -1.70
N LEU A 191 -2.28 14.73 -2.37
CA LEU A 191 -3.73 14.88 -2.29
C LEU A 191 -4.30 14.83 -3.71
N MET A 192 -5.03 13.77 -4.04
CA MET A 192 -5.46 13.48 -5.40
C MET A 192 -6.97 13.33 -5.49
N PRO A 193 -7.64 13.92 -6.50
CA PRO A 193 -9.07 13.75 -6.69
C PRO A 193 -9.42 12.32 -7.15
N ASN A 194 -10.54 11.79 -6.67
CA ASN A 194 -11.06 10.46 -7.04
C ASN A 194 -11.65 10.46 -8.46
N LYS A 195 -10.85 10.84 -9.44
CA LYS A 195 -11.20 10.88 -10.87
C LYS A 195 -9.95 10.66 -11.73
N LYS A 196 -10.12 10.56 -13.03
CA LYS A 196 -8.99 10.45 -13.97
C LYS A 196 -7.94 11.52 -13.68
N ILE A 197 -6.69 11.12 -13.57
CA ILE A 197 -5.55 12.02 -13.33
C ILE A 197 -4.92 12.35 -14.68
N GLU A 198 -4.89 13.63 -15.00
CA GLU A 198 -4.38 14.14 -16.29
C GLU A 198 -3.03 14.84 -16.14
N SER A 199 -2.77 15.42 -14.98
CA SER A 199 -1.52 16.12 -14.67
C SER A 199 -0.45 15.17 -14.13
N SER A 200 0.79 15.65 -14.08
CA SER A 200 1.89 14.90 -13.45
C SER A 200 1.66 14.70 -11.95
N LEU A 201 2.22 13.64 -11.35
CA LEU A 201 2.11 13.39 -9.92
C LEU A 201 2.64 14.55 -9.07
N LYS A 202 3.63 15.28 -9.56
CA LYS A 202 4.18 16.47 -8.87
C LYS A 202 3.13 17.54 -8.57
N SER A 203 2.13 17.69 -9.45
CA SER A 203 1.07 18.68 -9.29
C SER A 203 0.09 18.38 -8.15
N TYR A 204 0.16 17.20 -7.57
CA TYR A 204 -0.69 16.75 -6.46
C TYR A 204 0.06 16.71 -5.13
N VAL A 205 1.32 17.14 -5.11
CA VAL A 205 2.11 17.24 -3.88
C VAL A 205 1.58 18.42 -3.05
N VAL A 206 1.40 18.17 -1.78
CA VAL A 206 0.95 19.14 -0.77
C VAL A 206 1.79 18.97 0.50
N SER A 207 1.71 19.88 1.45
CA SER A 207 2.26 19.70 2.80
C SER A 207 1.41 18.70 3.60
N VAL A 208 1.99 18.06 4.61
CA VAL A 208 1.25 17.20 5.54
C VAL A 208 0.25 18.05 6.32
N ASP A 209 0.62 19.25 6.80
CA ASP A 209 -0.28 20.21 7.47
C ASP A 209 -1.57 20.46 6.66
N LYS A 210 -1.46 20.50 5.33
CA LYS A 210 -2.65 20.65 4.49
C LYS A 210 -3.54 19.41 4.54
N VAL A 211 -2.96 18.22 4.60
CA VAL A 211 -3.73 16.98 4.74
C VAL A 211 -4.36 16.93 6.12
N GLU A 212 -3.65 17.28 7.18
CA GLU A 212 -4.17 17.38 8.54
C GLU A 212 -5.34 18.35 8.65
N LYS A 213 -5.17 19.55 8.11
CA LYS A 213 -6.25 20.55 8.08
C LYS A 213 -7.53 20.06 7.41
N ILE A 214 -7.40 19.20 6.39
CA ILE A 214 -8.54 18.66 5.64
C ILE A 214 -9.15 17.45 6.33
N THR A 215 -8.33 16.59 6.95
CA THR A 215 -8.78 15.33 7.54
C THR A 215 -9.11 15.45 9.03
N GLY A 216 -8.53 16.43 9.72
CA GLY A 216 -8.57 16.54 11.18
C GLY A 216 -7.72 15.48 11.90
N ILE A 217 -6.82 14.82 11.19
CA ILE A 217 -5.94 13.77 11.71
C ILE A 217 -4.55 14.36 11.93
N ASP A 218 -3.97 14.11 13.09
CA ASP A 218 -2.61 14.44 13.48
C ASP A 218 -1.72 13.23 13.12
N PHE A 219 -0.82 13.40 12.11
CA PHE A 219 -0.19 12.24 11.48
C PHE A 219 1.08 11.76 12.19
N HIS A 220 2.00 12.61 12.53
CA HIS A 220 3.30 12.20 13.07
C HIS A 220 3.52 12.69 14.49
N HIS A 221 2.47 12.84 15.27
CA HIS A 221 2.38 13.39 16.63
C HIS A 221 3.39 12.81 17.66
N LYS A 222 4.16 11.79 17.30
CA LYS A 222 5.22 11.20 18.12
C LYS A 222 6.62 11.59 17.67
N LEU A 223 6.73 12.41 16.64
CA LEU A 223 8.00 13.08 16.33
C LEU A 223 8.26 14.18 17.36
N GLU A 224 9.49 14.60 17.43
CA GLU A 224 9.84 15.78 18.19
C GLU A 224 9.27 17.02 17.48
N ASP A 225 8.66 17.93 18.22
CA ASP A 225 7.83 19.03 17.69
C ASP A 225 8.55 19.88 16.63
N GLU A 226 9.82 20.20 16.81
CA GLU A 226 10.61 20.99 15.85
C GLU A 226 10.81 20.23 14.53
N LEU A 227 11.10 18.91 14.62
CA LEU A 227 11.26 18.05 13.46
C LEU A 227 9.93 17.85 12.74
N GLU A 228 8.85 17.58 13.47
CA GLU A 228 7.50 17.43 12.95
C GLU A 228 7.09 18.68 12.16
N ASN A 229 7.06 19.84 12.79
CA ASN A 229 6.72 21.12 12.15
C ASN A 229 7.56 21.39 10.90
N LYS A 230 8.87 21.11 10.96
CA LYS A 230 9.79 21.29 9.83
C LYS A 230 9.46 20.38 8.65
N LEU A 231 9.06 19.15 8.89
CA LEU A 231 8.78 18.16 7.84
C LEU A 231 7.39 18.32 7.27
N GLU A 232 6.39 18.57 8.11
CA GLU A 232 4.99 18.60 7.71
C GLU A 232 4.57 19.87 6.99
N SER A 233 5.22 21.00 7.29
CA SER A 233 4.97 22.29 6.61
C SER A 233 5.44 22.32 5.15
N LYS A 234 6.27 21.35 4.71
CA LYS A 234 6.92 21.38 3.40
C LYS A 234 6.16 20.61 2.34
N SER A 235 6.23 21.11 1.11
CA SER A 235 5.77 20.43 -0.11
C SER A 235 6.88 20.38 -1.17
N ASP A 236 8.15 20.18 -0.75
CA ASP A 236 9.30 20.21 -1.64
C ASP A 236 9.37 18.94 -2.49
N VAL A 237 9.19 19.11 -3.80
CA VAL A 237 9.28 18.04 -4.80
C VAL A 237 10.69 17.80 -5.31
N ASN A 238 11.63 18.73 -5.09
CA ASN A 238 12.96 18.69 -5.70
C ASN A 238 13.87 17.64 -5.07
N ASN A 239 13.59 17.29 -3.80
CA ASN A 239 14.33 16.28 -3.07
C ASN A 239 13.84 14.84 -3.33
N TRP A 240 12.88 14.65 -4.26
CA TRP A 240 12.29 13.37 -4.58
C TRP A 240 12.48 12.99 -6.04
N ASP A 241 12.91 11.75 -6.29
CA ASP A 241 12.99 11.24 -7.66
C ASP A 241 11.61 10.80 -8.14
N PHE A 242 11.08 11.51 -9.14
CA PHE A 242 9.79 11.20 -9.78
C PHE A 242 9.94 10.39 -11.06
N LYS A 243 11.16 10.01 -11.45
CA LYS A 243 11.38 9.16 -12.61
C LYS A 243 10.99 7.73 -12.25
N LEU A 244 9.81 7.31 -12.67
CA LEU A 244 9.48 5.88 -12.65
C LEU A 244 10.52 5.20 -13.54
N VAL A 245 11.37 4.38 -12.94
CA VAL A 245 12.13 3.40 -13.68
C VAL A 245 11.06 2.51 -14.35
N ASN A 246 10.95 2.59 -15.67
CA ASN A 246 10.20 1.61 -16.41
C ASN A 246 10.81 0.27 -16.00
N GLU A 247 10.14 -0.45 -15.14
CA GLU A 247 10.39 -1.88 -15.00
C GLU A 247 10.05 -2.43 -16.39
N SER A 248 11.03 -2.45 -17.28
CA SER A 248 11.02 -3.46 -18.31
C SER A 248 10.82 -4.74 -17.51
N ARG A 249 9.59 -5.32 -17.55
CA ARG A 249 9.44 -6.74 -17.23
C ARG A 249 10.68 -7.36 -17.83
N PRO A 250 11.49 -8.15 -17.05
CA PRO A 250 12.45 -8.96 -17.72
C PRO A 250 11.65 -9.59 -18.85
N SER A 251 11.94 -9.26 -20.05
CA SER A 251 11.35 -9.91 -21.18
C SER A 251 11.72 -11.36 -20.93
N SER A 252 10.76 -12.11 -20.35
CA SER A 252 10.74 -13.53 -20.62
C SER A 252 10.59 -13.52 -22.14
N SER A 253 11.69 -13.55 -22.82
CA SER A 253 11.80 -13.94 -24.21
C SER A 253 11.53 -15.44 -24.30
N SER A 254 10.42 -15.86 -23.66
CA SER A 254 9.70 -17.03 -24.14
C SER A 254 9.09 -16.55 -25.44
N LEU A 255 9.81 -16.79 -26.54
CA LEU A 255 9.32 -16.60 -27.89
C LEU A 255 7.92 -17.18 -27.95
N SER A 256 6.90 -16.32 -27.81
CA SER A 256 5.52 -16.76 -27.93
C SER A 256 5.29 -17.12 -29.39
N SER A 257 5.16 -18.40 -29.69
CA SER A 257 4.83 -18.91 -31.01
C SER A 257 3.31 -19.00 -31.22
N LYS A 258 2.85 -18.98 -32.46
CA LYS A 258 1.45 -19.31 -32.76
C LYS A 258 1.19 -20.77 -32.41
N CYS A 259 0.06 -21.05 -31.76
CA CYS A 259 -0.36 -22.40 -31.42
C CYS A 259 -0.37 -23.31 -32.66
N LYS A 260 0.19 -24.50 -32.54
CA LYS A 260 0.20 -25.51 -33.61
C LYS A 260 -1.15 -26.23 -33.78
N GLY A 261 -2.04 -26.13 -32.78
CA GLY A 261 -3.32 -26.83 -32.76
C GLY A 261 -4.32 -26.37 -33.80
N ILE A 262 -5.24 -27.25 -34.17
CA ILE A 262 -6.36 -27.04 -35.10
C ILE A 262 -7.63 -26.87 -34.27
N ALA A 263 -8.36 -25.79 -34.50
CA ALA A 263 -9.66 -25.53 -33.84
C ALA A 263 -10.72 -26.51 -34.37
N LYS A 264 -11.33 -27.29 -33.46
CA LYS A 264 -12.33 -28.34 -33.84
C LYS A 264 -13.52 -27.76 -34.59
N SER A 265 -13.97 -26.54 -34.23
CA SER A 265 -15.15 -25.90 -34.82
C SER A 265 -14.96 -25.37 -36.25
N THR A 266 -13.76 -24.89 -36.56
CA THR A 266 -13.48 -24.23 -37.85
C THR A 266 -12.54 -25.02 -38.75
N ARG A 267 -11.92 -26.08 -38.24
CA ARG A 267 -10.82 -26.86 -38.85
C ARG A 267 -9.62 -26.01 -39.30
N ASN A 268 -9.56 -24.76 -38.86
CA ASN A 268 -8.45 -23.87 -39.15
C ASN A 268 -7.40 -23.88 -38.01
N ARG A 269 -6.18 -23.44 -38.34
CA ARG A 269 -5.12 -23.30 -37.34
C ARG A 269 -5.52 -22.33 -36.23
N CYS A 270 -5.25 -22.71 -34.96
CA CYS A 270 -5.56 -21.89 -33.81
C CYS A 270 -4.85 -20.53 -33.86
N ARG A 271 -5.56 -19.46 -33.58
CA ARG A 271 -5.02 -18.08 -33.57
C ARG A 271 -4.33 -17.70 -32.25
N ASN A 272 -4.45 -18.53 -31.21
CA ASN A 272 -3.84 -18.25 -29.91
C ASN A 272 -2.31 -18.34 -29.99
N LYS A 273 -1.64 -17.53 -29.17
CA LYS A 273 -0.19 -17.65 -28.93
C LYS A 273 0.06 -18.55 -27.73
N THR A 274 1.20 -19.22 -27.69
CA THR A 274 1.65 -20.05 -26.57
C THR A 274 3.13 -19.85 -26.27
N THR A 275 3.48 -19.94 -25.01
CA THR A 275 4.87 -19.94 -24.51
C THR A 275 5.33 -21.33 -24.12
N LYS A 276 4.46 -22.34 -24.27
CA LYS A 276 4.79 -23.74 -23.96
C LYS A 276 5.73 -24.32 -25.00
N SER A 277 6.72 -25.07 -24.55
CA SER A 277 7.77 -25.67 -25.40
C SER A 277 7.19 -26.61 -26.49
N ASN A 278 6.07 -27.31 -26.18
CA ASN A 278 5.39 -28.17 -27.15
C ASN A 278 4.67 -27.40 -28.29
N GLY A 279 4.53 -26.09 -28.16
CA GLY A 279 3.91 -25.21 -29.16
C GLY A 279 2.38 -25.25 -29.21
N TYR A 280 1.69 -25.84 -28.20
CA TYR A 280 0.23 -25.89 -28.12
C TYR A 280 -0.29 -24.96 -27.00
N CYS A 281 -1.33 -24.19 -27.26
CA CYS A 281 -1.98 -23.37 -26.24
C CYS A 281 -2.81 -24.22 -25.27
N HIS A 282 -3.30 -23.62 -24.17
CA HIS A 282 -4.05 -24.34 -23.14
C HIS A 282 -5.28 -25.08 -23.65
N VAL A 283 -5.90 -24.61 -24.76
CA VAL A 283 -7.08 -25.27 -25.38
C VAL A 283 -6.69 -26.50 -26.19
N HIS A 284 -5.46 -26.56 -26.70
CA HIS A 284 -5.01 -27.61 -27.64
C HIS A 284 -3.92 -28.53 -27.09
N GLN A 285 -3.78 -28.62 -25.75
CA GLN A 285 -2.81 -29.51 -25.12
C GLN A 285 -3.02 -30.99 -25.48
N SER A 286 -4.29 -31.37 -25.68
CA SER A 286 -4.62 -32.77 -26.08
C SER A 286 -4.25 -33.11 -27.53
N GLN A 287 -3.83 -32.11 -28.33
CA GLN A 287 -3.31 -32.36 -29.69
C GLN A 287 -1.77 -32.43 -29.74
N SER A 288 -1.11 -32.28 -28.61
CA SER A 288 0.31 -32.55 -28.44
C SER A 288 0.45 -34.04 -28.27
N SER A 289 0.57 -34.77 -29.36
CA SER A 289 1.03 -36.15 -29.32
C SER A 289 2.49 -36.15 -28.88
N ASP A 290 2.88 -37.09 -28.05
CA ASP A 290 4.18 -37.28 -27.45
C ASP A 290 5.36 -37.21 -28.40
#